data_0cdc96e2d86402d44c250a489dc95daf
#
_entry.id   0cdc96e2d86402d44c250a489dc95daf
#
_cell.length_a   1.000
_cell.length_b   1.000
_cell.length_c   1.000
_cell.angle_alpha   90.00
_cell.angle_beta   90.00
_cell.angle_gamma   90.00
#
_symmetry.space_group_name_H-M   'P 1'
#
loop_
_entity.id
_entity.type
_entity.pdbx_description
1 polymer ?
#
loop_
_entity_poly.entity_id
_entity_poly.type
_entity_poly.pdbx_seq_one_letter_code
_entity_poly.pdbx_strand_id
1 'polypeptide(L)' 'MTLSLAQSFGWNLARTMMSCIVIFKTGDQKFGVAEAREYDDDPAQIVREYDPFAR' A
#
# COMPACT_ATOMS: atom_id res chain seq x y z
N MET A 1 4.43 -7.03 -8.59
CA MET A 1 4.24 -7.93 -7.39
C MET A 1 2.77 -8.32 -7.33
N THR A 2 2.48 -9.51 -6.85
CA THR A 2 1.10 -9.95 -6.71
C THR A 2 0.42 -9.22 -5.56
N LEU A 3 -0.92 -9.23 -5.54
CA LEU A 3 -1.66 -8.57 -4.47
C LEU A 3 -1.32 -9.15 -3.11
N SER A 4 -1.19 -10.47 -3.04
CA SER A 4 -0.86 -11.14 -1.78
C SER A 4 0.50 -10.69 -1.24
N LEU A 5 1.49 -10.63 -2.09
CA LEU A 5 2.82 -10.16 -1.69
C LEU A 5 2.79 -8.68 -1.34
N ALA A 6 2.05 -7.87 -2.10
CA ALA A 6 1.93 -6.45 -1.83
C ALA A 6 1.27 -6.20 -0.48
N GLN A 7 0.23 -6.96 -0.15
CA GLN A 7 -0.45 -6.84 1.14
C GLN A 7 0.49 -7.18 2.29
N SER A 8 1.22 -8.29 2.16
CA SER A 8 2.16 -8.72 3.19
C SER A 8 3.28 -7.70 3.37
N PHE A 9 3.85 -7.25 2.27
CA PHE A 9 4.92 -6.26 2.30
C PHE A 9 4.42 -4.94 2.86
N GLY A 10 3.26 -4.48 2.42
CA GLY A 10 2.69 -3.22 2.86
C GLY A 10 2.39 -3.21 4.34
N TRP A 11 1.82 -4.30 4.86
CA TRP A 11 1.52 -4.40 6.28
C TRP A 11 2.80 -4.37 7.13
N ASN A 12 3.82 -5.13 6.72
CA ASN A 12 5.09 -5.14 7.41
C ASN A 12 5.75 -3.76 7.38
N LEU A 13 5.68 -3.10 6.23
CA LEU A 13 6.27 -1.78 6.08
C LEU A 13 5.54 -0.75 6.95
N ALA A 14 4.20 -0.81 6.97
CA ALA A 14 3.41 0.10 7.81
C ALA A 14 3.79 -0.04 9.28
N ARG A 15 3.93 -1.26 9.73
CA ARG A 15 4.29 -1.53 11.14
C ARG A 15 5.73 -1.10 11.44
N THR A 16 6.64 -1.33 10.50
CA THR A 16 8.05 -1.00 10.70
C THR A 16 8.26 0.51 10.69
N MET A 17 7.62 1.20 9.77
CA MET A 17 7.78 2.65 9.63
C MET A 17 6.79 3.45 10.47
N MET A 18 5.78 2.79 11.02
CA MET A 18 4.68 3.44 11.74
C MET A 18 4.05 4.54 10.90
N SER A 19 3.82 4.24 9.63
CA SER A 19 3.24 5.17 8.67
C SER A 19 2.13 4.49 7.90
N CYS A 20 1.18 5.28 7.42
CA CYS A 20 0.12 4.75 6.57
C CYS A 20 0.71 4.34 5.23
N ILE A 21 0.38 3.14 4.79
CA ILE A 21 0.88 2.56 3.54
C ILE A 21 -0.31 2.27 2.64
N VAL A 22 -0.16 2.59 1.36
CA VAL A 22 -1.18 2.27 0.36
C VAL A 22 -0.64 1.24 -0.61
N ILE A 23 -1.55 0.35 -1.06
CA ILE A 23 -1.28 -0.60 -2.12
C ILE A 23 -2.10 -0.15 -3.33
N PHE A 24 -1.43 0.07 -4.45
CA PHE A 24 -2.06 0.60 -5.64
C PHE A 24 -1.78 -0.32 -6.82
N LYS A 25 -2.66 -0.25 -7.81
CA LYS A 25 -2.55 -1.06 -9.00
C LYS A 25 -1.67 -0.35 -10.03
N THR A 26 -0.63 -1.03 -10.52
CA THR A 26 0.29 -0.46 -11.50
C THR A 26 0.06 -0.99 -12.91
N GLY A 27 -0.77 -2.03 -13.04
CA GLY A 27 -1.08 -2.65 -14.33
C GLY A 27 -1.89 -3.91 -14.08
N ASP A 28 -2.07 -4.73 -15.13
CA ASP A 28 -2.81 -5.97 -14.98
C ASP A 28 -2.12 -6.87 -13.96
N GLN A 29 -2.81 -7.14 -12.86
CA GLN A 29 -2.34 -8.02 -11.80
C GLN A 29 -0.98 -7.62 -11.22
N LYS A 30 -0.63 -6.34 -11.36
CA LYS A 30 0.60 -5.80 -10.80
C LYS A 30 0.24 -4.74 -9.76
N PHE A 31 0.93 -4.76 -8.63
CA PHE A 31 0.65 -3.87 -7.53
C PHE A 31 1.94 -3.26 -6.99
N GLY A 32 1.82 -2.03 -6.49
CA GLY A 32 2.91 -1.32 -5.87
C GLY A 32 2.56 -0.95 -4.45
N VAL A 33 3.57 -0.60 -3.67
CA VAL A 33 3.42 -0.21 -2.27
C VAL A 33 4.14 1.11 -2.06
N ALA A 34 3.47 2.05 -1.40
CA ALA A 34 4.05 3.36 -1.14
C ALA A 34 3.48 3.95 0.14
N GLU A 35 4.17 4.95 0.70
CA GLU A 35 3.60 5.71 1.81
C GLU A 35 2.45 6.56 1.29
N ALA A 36 1.37 6.62 2.08
CA ALA A 36 0.18 7.35 1.67
C ALA A 36 0.48 8.81 1.36
N ARG A 37 1.34 9.43 2.17
CA ARG A 37 1.68 10.84 2.00
C ARG A 37 2.52 11.12 0.75
N GLU A 38 3.19 10.10 0.22
CA GLU A 38 4.04 10.24 -0.95
C GLU A 38 3.35 9.79 -2.23
N TYR A 39 2.19 9.18 -2.10
CA TYR A 39 1.44 8.70 -3.25
C TYR A 39 0.66 9.86 -3.87
N ASP A 40 1.05 10.27 -5.05
CA ASP A 40 0.42 11.40 -5.75
C ASP A 40 -0.22 11.00 -7.08
N ASP A 41 -0.34 9.70 -7.32
CA ASP A 41 -1.06 9.18 -8.48
C ASP A 41 -2.57 9.18 -8.21
N ASP A 42 -3.33 8.63 -9.17
CA ASP A 42 -4.78 8.59 -9.10
C ASP A 42 -5.23 7.78 -7.88
N PRO A 43 -5.95 8.39 -6.93
CA PRO A 43 -6.44 7.65 -5.76
C PRO A 43 -7.38 6.51 -6.11
N ALA A 44 -7.98 6.51 -7.31
CA ALA A 44 -8.83 5.42 -7.76
C ALA A 44 -8.03 4.13 -7.97
N GLN A 45 -6.72 4.22 -8.09
CA GLN A 45 -5.86 3.03 -8.25
C GLN A 45 -5.51 2.37 -6.92
N ILE A 46 -5.80 3.03 -5.80
CA ILE A 46 -5.51 2.46 -4.49
C ILE A 46 -6.51 1.34 -4.22
N VAL A 47 -5.99 0.14 -3.92
CA VAL A 47 -6.83 -1.03 -3.62
C VAL A 47 -6.87 -1.34 -2.13
N ARG A 48 -5.85 -0.95 -1.39
CA ARG A 48 -5.79 -1.15 0.07
C ARG A 48 -5.02 -0.04 0.72
N GLU A 49 -5.38 0.27 1.95
CA GLU A 49 -4.63 1.21 2.76
C GLU A 49 -4.45 0.60 4.15
N TYR A 50 -3.22 0.63 4.64
CA TYR A 50 -2.89 0.11 5.96
C TYR A 50 -2.50 1.25 6.88
N ASP A 51 -3.18 1.34 8.01
CA ASP A 51 -2.93 2.34 9.04
C ASP A 51 -2.46 1.61 10.30
N PRO A 52 -1.17 1.72 10.67
CA PRO A 52 -0.66 1.03 11.85
C PRO A 52 -1.20 1.59 13.16
N PHE A 53 -1.84 2.76 13.10
CA PHE A 53 -2.45 3.38 14.27
C PHE A 53 -3.93 3.03 14.41
N ALA A 54 -4.54 2.40 13.42
CA ALA A 54 -5.93 2.01 13.46
C ALA A 54 -6.12 0.81 14.40
N ARG A 55 -7.29 0.76 15.02
CA ARG A 55 -7.62 -0.33 15.94
C ARG A 55 -8.77 -1.17 15.44
#